data_d09c31802aa17a17012abf48a4998177
#
_entry.id   d09c31802aa17a17012abf48a4998177
#
_cell.length_a   1.000
_cell.length_b   1.000
_cell.length_c   1.000
_cell.angle_alpha   90.00
_cell.angle_beta   90.00
_cell.angle_gamma   90.00
#
_symmetry.space_group_name_H-M   'P 1'
#
loop_
_entity.id
_entity.type
_entity.pdbx_description
1 polymer ?
#
loop_
_entity_poly.entity_id
_entity_poly.type
_entity_poly.pdbx_seq_one_letter_code
_entity_poly.pdbx_strand_id
1 'polypeptide(L)'
;LFSLDSYAYKIHVQSYWKDPTKLKVTLEGSRYERYDPVPEWVINTDFASKKIDFGEDGYVELFKDKAVMYWKGKDPITVFPPIDRRPVVQNESPLPDWIRVSKSKVDARPSLYSRIQFYKTKIVIHRYFKGWEFFLFDFQSPLANFKLSEIVGFITSGDRLDPKMSNLAFAFNEFWLNKLWLHGDVFVALFQTIFMAVMGTLIAAFFGLPLGFLAAHNVTPMSGVRFILRRLFDALRGIDMLIWSLIFIRAFGMGPFSGLLAIGVTDTGTLGKLFSEAIENIDKKEMEGVKSTGANKLQQNRFGIFPQILPVFISQTLYYLESNTRGAIVVGAMGAGGIGLQFLGALQTGKDWENVAYISFLVLLMVVLIDVISAKLRRKLIG
;
A
#
# COMPACT_ATOMS: atom_id res chain seq x y z
N LEU A 1 -22.49 4.28 -8.47
CA LEU A 1 -22.31 4.40 -7.00
C LEU A 1 -20.96 5.03 -6.61
N PHE A 2 -20.26 5.61 -7.56
CA PHE A 2 -19.06 6.40 -7.26
C PHE A 2 -19.51 7.82 -7.02
N SER A 3 -19.40 8.31 -5.78
CA SER A 3 -19.61 9.71 -5.50
C SER A 3 -18.54 10.52 -6.24
N LEU A 4 -18.89 11.66 -6.77
CA LEU A 4 -17.98 12.57 -7.48
C LEU A 4 -16.78 13.05 -6.62
N ASP A 5 -16.78 12.72 -5.34
CA ASP A 5 -15.71 13.01 -4.39
C ASP A 5 -14.70 11.85 -4.27
N SER A 6 -14.82 10.78 -5.06
CA SER A 6 -14.01 9.55 -4.97
C SER A 6 -12.70 9.59 -5.77
N TYR A 7 -12.37 10.68 -6.44
CA TYR A 7 -11.05 10.84 -7.07
C TYR A 7 -10.04 11.29 -6.02
N ALA A 8 -9.01 10.47 -5.86
CA ALA A 8 -8.06 10.55 -4.77
C ALA A 8 -7.20 11.79 -4.80
N TYR A 9 -6.77 12.16 -5.98
CA TYR A 9 -5.80 13.23 -6.14
C TYR A 9 -6.46 14.43 -6.76
N LYS A 10 -6.37 15.56 -6.06
CA LYS A 10 -6.83 16.84 -6.58
C LYS A 10 -5.80 17.91 -6.27
N ILE A 11 -5.61 18.83 -7.21
CA ILE A 11 -4.89 20.05 -6.98
C ILE A 11 -5.90 21.11 -6.54
N HIS A 12 -5.60 21.75 -5.43
CA HIS A 12 -6.33 22.91 -4.96
C HIS A 12 -5.59 24.17 -5.36
N VAL A 13 -6.26 25.05 -6.07
CA VAL A 13 -5.83 26.42 -6.24
C VAL A 13 -6.72 27.31 -5.38
N GLN A 14 -6.13 27.92 -4.37
CA GLN A 14 -6.82 28.89 -3.52
C GLN A 14 -6.41 30.28 -3.93
N SER A 15 -7.39 31.10 -4.30
CA SER A 15 -7.27 32.52 -4.59
C SER A 15 -8.10 33.34 -3.59
N TYR A 16 -7.88 34.64 -3.58
CA TYR A 16 -8.60 35.57 -2.69
C TYR A 16 -9.26 36.68 -3.50
N TRP A 17 -10.52 37.06 -3.17
CA TRP A 17 -11.24 38.14 -3.84
C TRP A 17 -10.49 39.46 -3.81
N LYS A 18 -9.88 39.80 -2.67
CA LYS A 18 -9.14 41.07 -2.51
C LYS A 18 -7.86 41.13 -3.33
N ASP A 19 -7.24 40.02 -3.60
CA ASP A 19 -5.98 39.91 -4.33
C ASP A 19 -5.91 38.57 -5.08
N PRO A 20 -6.47 38.47 -6.29
CA PRO A 20 -6.48 37.28 -7.10
C PRO A 20 -5.07 36.81 -7.51
N THR A 21 -4.07 37.70 -7.42
CA THR A 21 -2.69 37.36 -7.77
C THR A 21 -2.00 36.48 -6.71
N LYS A 22 -2.49 36.53 -5.47
CA LYS A 22 -2.02 35.64 -4.38
C LYS A 22 -2.67 34.27 -4.51
N LEU A 23 -1.94 33.34 -5.12
CA LEU A 23 -2.36 31.95 -5.26
C LEU A 23 -1.63 31.07 -4.26
N LYS A 24 -2.36 30.12 -3.70
CA LYS A 24 -1.80 28.99 -2.97
C LYS A 24 -2.21 27.73 -3.67
N VAL A 25 -1.24 26.98 -4.21
CA VAL A 25 -1.47 25.71 -4.86
C VAL A 25 -1.06 24.61 -3.92
N THR A 26 -1.94 23.65 -3.68
CA THR A 26 -1.67 22.49 -2.81
C THR A 26 -2.21 21.22 -3.45
N LEU A 27 -1.48 20.12 -3.34
CA LEU A 27 -1.96 18.80 -3.66
C LEU A 27 -2.70 18.22 -2.45
N GLU A 28 -3.87 17.68 -2.66
CA GLU A 28 -4.60 16.88 -1.69
C GLU A 28 -4.52 15.41 -2.11
N GLY A 29 -3.90 14.61 -1.30
CA GLY A 29 -3.76 13.17 -1.42
C GLY A 29 -3.47 12.63 -0.02
N SER A 30 -2.60 11.63 0.08
CA SER A 30 -2.13 11.12 1.36
C SER A 30 -1.31 12.14 2.16
N ARG A 31 -0.79 13.19 1.51
CA ARG A 31 -0.04 14.29 2.14
C ARG A 31 -0.40 15.62 1.46
N TYR A 32 -0.55 16.68 2.27
CA TYR A 32 -0.67 18.06 1.78
C TYR A 32 0.72 18.60 1.49
N GLU A 33 1.00 18.90 0.21
CA GLU A 33 2.24 19.57 -0.19
C GLU A 33 1.94 20.91 -0.88
N ARG A 34 2.78 21.90 -0.63
CA ARG A 34 2.74 23.18 -1.33
C ARG A 34 3.56 23.07 -2.60
N TYR A 35 2.98 23.48 -3.72
CA TYR A 35 3.67 23.54 -5.00
C TYR A 35 4.30 24.90 -5.22
N ASP A 36 5.58 24.87 -5.53
CA ASP A 36 6.35 26.00 -6.03
C ASP A 36 7.35 25.40 -7.05
N PRO A 37 7.28 25.66 -8.33
CA PRO A 37 6.54 26.72 -9.01
C PRO A 37 5.04 26.43 -9.27
N VAL A 38 4.30 27.47 -9.61
CA VAL A 38 2.88 27.37 -9.97
C VAL A 38 2.71 26.53 -11.24
N PRO A 39 1.76 25.59 -11.29
CA PRO A 39 1.55 24.75 -12.47
C PRO A 39 1.28 25.55 -13.76
N GLU A 40 1.71 25.02 -14.91
CA GLU A 40 1.60 25.67 -16.23
C GLU A 40 0.17 26.02 -16.64
N TRP A 41 -0.84 25.26 -16.16
CA TRP A 41 -2.25 25.53 -16.42
C TRP A 41 -2.84 26.69 -15.58
N VAL A 42 -2.03 27.32 -14.73
CA VAL A 42 -2.37 28.56 -14.02
C VAL A 42 -1.68 29.71 -14.73
N ILE A 43 -2.38 30.35 -15.64
CA ILE A 43 -1.86 31.36 -16.57
C ILE A 43 -2.06 32.75 -16.01
N ASN A 44 -1.04 33.61 -16.12
CA ASN A 44 -1.19 35.06 -15.89
C ASN A 44 -1.77 35.71 -17.13
N THR A 45 -2.80 36.53 -16.96
CA THR A 45 -3.36 37.34 -18.03
C THR A 45 -3.00 38.83 -17.85
N ASP A 46 -2.89 39.59 -18.94
CA ASP A 46 -2.35 40.94 -18.95
C ASP A 46 -3.14 41.98 -18.13
N PHE A 47 -4.35 41.66 -17.67
CA PHE A 47 -5.23 42.57 -16.93
C PHE A 47 -5.36 42.26 -15.42
N ALA A 48 -4.26 41.93 -14.76
CA ALA A 48 -4.25 41.60 -13.33
C ALA A 48 -5.24 40.47 -12.94
N SER A 49 -5.58 39.62 -13.88
CA SER A 49 -6.41 38.44 -13.71
C SER A 49 -5.58 37.16 -13.78
N LYS A 50 -6.12 36.09 -13.23
CA LYS A 50 -5.54 34.74 -13.33
C LYS A 50 -6.51 33.86 -14.09
N LYS A 51 -6.01 33.15 -15.10
CA LYS A 51 -6.75 32.13 -15.82
C LYS A 51 -6.31 30.76 -15.30
N ILE A 52 -7.28 29.94 -14.91
CA ILE A 52 -7.05 28.56 -14.50
C ILE A 52 -7.67 27.67 -15.57
N ASP A 53 -6.81 26.98 -16.31
CA ASP A 53 -7.17 26.22 -17.50
C ASP A 53 -7.40 24.75 -17.13
N PHE A 54 -8.51 24.16 -17.61
CA PHE A 54 -8.85 22.75 -17.49
C PHE A 54 -8.72 22.01 -18.82
N GLY A 55 -8.01 22.59 -19.78
CA GLY A 55 -7.83 22.05 -21.12
C GLY A 55 -9.11 22.13 -21.96
N GLU A 56 -9.48 21.05 -22.63
CA GLU A 56 -10.67 21.00 -23.50
C GLU A 56 -12.00 21.18 -22.78
N ASP A 57 -12.05 20.99 -21.46
CA ASP A 57 -13.27 21.08 -20.67
C ASP A 57 -13.72 22.52 -20.45
N GLY A 58 -12.77 23.44 -20.24
CA GLY A 58 -13.06 24.85 -19.97
C GLY A 58 -12.00 25.55 -19.14
N TYR A 59 -12.29 26.74 -18.66
CA TYR A 59 -11.39 27.53 -17.83
C TYR A 59 -12.16 28.48 -16.87
N VAL A 60 -11.46 28.98 -15.86
CA VAL A 60 -11.95 29.96 -14.91
C VAL A 60 -11.06 31.19 -14.95
N GLU A 61 -11.64 32.35 -15.14
CA GLU A 61 -10.95 33.63 -15.03
C GLU A 61 -11.29 34.31 -13.70
N LEU A 62 -10.24 34.73 -12.99
CA LEU A 62 -10.36 35.38 -11.69
C LEU A 62 -9.97 36.86 -11.83
N PHE A 63 -10.93 37.75 -11.66
CA PHE A 63 -10.75 39.21 -11.62
C PHE A 63 -10.87 39.71 -10.18
N LYS A 64 -10.53 40.98 -9.94
CA LYS A 64 -10.66 41.59 -8.60
C LYS A 64 -12.12 41.78 -8.16
N ASP A 65 -13.02 41.96 -9.11
CA ASP A 65 -14.43 42.30 -8.91
C ASP A 65 -15.39 41.15 -9.27
N LYS A 66 -14.91 40.12 -9.95
CA LYS A 66 -15.71 38.95 -10.39
C LYS A 66 -14.87 37.74 -10.68
N ALA A 67 -15.51 36.59 -10.79
CA ALA A 67 -14.94 35.39 -11.37
C ALA A 67 -15.87 34.86 -12.46
N VAL A 68 -15.32 34.44 -13.60
CA VAL A 68 -16.10 33.95 -14.73
C VAL A 68 -15.70 32.54 -15.04
N MET A 69 -16.68 31.63 -15.14
CA MET A 69 -16.49 30.24 -15.50
C MET A 69 -16.94 30.02 -16.94
N TYR A 70 -16.04 29.49 -17.77
CA TYR A 70 -16.32 29.12 -19.17
C TYR A 70 -16.18 27.58 -19.27
N TRP A 71 -17.26 26.91 -19.65
CA TRP A 71 -17.26 25.46 -19.86
C TRP A 71 -17.85 25.09 -21.20
N LYS A 72 -17.24 24.13 -21.88
CA LYS A 72 -17.69 23.65 -23.19
C LYS A 72 -19.15 23.18 -23.13
N GLY A 73 -19.98 23.72 -24.00
CA GLY A 73 -21.42 23.38 -24.06
C GLY A 73 -22.27 23.97 -22.93
N LYS A 74 -21.77 24.94 -22.17
CA LYS A 74 -22.49 25.63 -21.09
C LYS A 74 -22.34 27.14 -21.23
N ASP A 75 -23.36 27.86 -20.83
CA ASP A 75 -23.30 29.33 -20.82
C ASP A 75 -22.31 29.83 -19.77
N PRO A 76 -21.56 30.91 -20.04
CA PRO A 76 -20.63 31.46 -19.07
C PRO A 76 -21.37 31.96 -17.81
N ILE A 77 -20.84 31.62 -16.66
CA ILE A 77 -21.39 32.00 -15.36
C ILE A 77 -20.45 32.95 -14.65
N THR A 78 -20.97 34.12 -14.29
CA THR A 78 -20.23 35.12 -13.50
C THR A 78 -20.63 35.05 -12.04
N VAL A 79 -19.64 35.02 -11.15
CA VAL A 79 -19.82 35.06 -9.70
C VAL A 79 -19.13 36.32 -9.16
N PHE A 80 -19.87 37.11 -8.38
CA PHE A 80 -19.37 38.30 -7.73
C PHE A 80 -18.95 38.08 -6.30
N PRO A 81 -18.01 38.89 -5.77
CA PRO A 81 -17.68 38.87 -4.36
C PRO A 81 -18.91 39.06 -3.48
N PRO A 82 -18.92 38.56 -2.25
CA PRO A 82 -20.06 38.66 -1.36
C PRO A 82 -20.31 40.08 -0.92
N ILE A 83 -21.57 40.51 -1.02
CA ILE A 83 -22.04 41.78 -0.45
C ILE A 83 -22.26 41.60 1.06
N ASP A 84 -22.84 40.48 1.50
CA ASP A 84 -23.06 40.17 2.93
C ASP A 84 -22.30 38.95 3.38
N ARG A 85 -22.88 37.76 3.22
CA ARG A 85 -22.33 36.50 3.72
C ARG A 85 -21.90 35.49 2.65
N ARG A 86 -22.49 35.56 1.45
CA ARG A 86 -22.22 34.64 0.34
C ARG A 86 -21.89 35.39 -0.95
N PRO A 87 -21.10 34.78 -1.86
CA PRO A 87 -20.94 35.29 -3.22
C PRO A 87 -22.27 35.29 -4.00
N VAL A 88 -22.41 36.21 -4.92
CA VAL A 88 -23.62 36.41 -5.72
C VAL A 88 -23.38 35.88 -7.13
N VAL A 89 -24.27 35.02 -7.62
CA VAL A 89 -24.23 34.49 -8.99
C VAL A 89 -25.05 35.40 -9.89
N GLN A 90 -24.51 35.77 -11.03
CA GLN A 90 -25.26 36.50 -12.05
C GLN A 90 -26.36 35.59 -12.62
N ASN A 91 -27.59 36.05 -12.71
CA ASN A 91 -28.76 35.31 -13.16
C ASN A 91 -29.14 34.13 -12.22
N GLU A 92 -29.61 34.46 -11.02
CA GLU A 92 -29.94 33.47 -9.97
C GLU A 92 -31.16 32.57 -10.29
N SER A 93 -31.85 32.69 -11.42
CA SER A 93 -33.04 31.85 -11.68
C SER A 93 -33.30 31.64 -13.17
N PRO A 94 -33.42 30.39 -13.67
CA PRO A 94 -33.06 29.15 -13.00
C PRO A 94 -31.55 28.87 -13.04
N LEU A 95 -30.96 28.47 -11.89
CA LEU A 95 -29.57 28.04 -11.86
C LEU A 95 -29.41 26.67 -12.53
N PRO A 96 -28.33 26.47 -13.28
CA PRO A 96 -28.00 25.14 -13.82
C PRO A 96 -27.79 24.09 -12.69
N ASP A 97 -28.12 22.81 -12.95
CA ASP A 97 -28.01 21.71 -11.99
C ASP A 97 -26.59 21.49 -11.42
N TRP A 98 -25.58 21.97 -12.13
CA TRP A 98 -24.20 21.88 -11.73
C TRP A 98 -23.75 22.98 -10.76
N ILE A 99 -24.63 23.95 -10.41
CA ILE A 99 -24.37 24.99 -9.43
C ILE A 99 -25.30 24.84 -8.24
N ARG A 100 -24.73 24.77 -7.06
CA ARG A 100 -25.45 24.74 -5.79
C ARG A 100 -25.09 25.96 -4.94
N VAL A 101 -26.09 26.72 -4.57
CA VAL A 101 -25.95 27.89 -3.70
C VAL A 101 -26.37 27.52 -2.29
N SER A 102 -25.47 27.71 -1.32
CA SER A 102 -25.72 27.50 0.09
C SER A 102 -25.57 28.80 0.89
N LYS A 103 -25.92 28.80 2.20
CA LYS A 103 -25.84 29.97 3.06
C LYS A 103 -24.46 30.63 3.14
N SER A 104 -23.37 29.86 2.92
CA SER A 104 -22.00 30.35 3.11
C SER A 104 -21.13 30.29 1.85
N LYS A 105 -21.57 29.59 0.80
CA LYS A 105 -20.77 29.39 -0.42
C LYS A 105 -21.62 29.08 -1.64
N VAL A 106 -21.03 29.36 -2.81
CA VAL A 106 -21.47 28.82 -4.10
C VAL A 106 -20.54 27.67 -4.48
N ASP A 107 -21.12 26.53 -4.85
CA ASP A 107 -20.40 25.30 -5.21
C ASP A 107 -20.75 24.92 -6.64
N ALA A 108 -19.84 25.09 -7.56
CA ALA A 108 -20.00 24.78 -8.98
C ALA A 108 -19.22 23.52 -9.32
N ARG A 109 -19.88 22.57 -10.01
CA ARG A 109 -19.28 21.32 -10.50
C ARG A 109 -19.55 21.17 -11.99
N PRO A 110 -18.85 21.93 -12.83
CA PRO A 110 -19.13 21.95 -14.25
C PRO A 110 -18.73 20.66 -14.97
N SER A 111 -17.76 19.90 -14.44
CA SER A 111 -17.38 18.56 -14.93
C SER A 111 -17.06 17.62 -13.78
N LEU A 112 -16.81 16.33 -14.10
CA LEU A 112 -16.37 15.32 -13.15
C LEU A 112 -15.00 15.65 -12.53
N TYR A 113 -14.16 16.35 -13.30
CA TYR A 113 -12.76 16.63 -12.96
C TYR A 113 -12.53 18.04 -12.46
N SER A 114 -13.60 18.82 -12.26
CA SER A 114 -13.52 20.21 -11.83
C SER A 114 -14.58 20.55 -10.78
N ARG A 115 -14.17 21.27 -9.76
CA ARG A 115 -15.05 21.85 -8.75
C ARG A 115 -14.55 23.20 -8.36
N ILE A 116 -15.41 24.20 -8.35
CA ILE A 116 -15.09 25.56 -7.97
C ILE A 116 -15.99 25.95 -6.79
N GLN A 117 -15.38 26.37 -5.70
CA GLN A 117 -16.08 26.78 -4.50
C GLN A 117 -15.77 28.26 -4.19
N PHE A 118 -16.78 29.07 -4.20
CA PHE A 118 -16.69 30.48 -3.88
C PHE A 118 -17.14 30.71 -2.45
N TYR A 119 -16.24 31.18 -1.62
CA TYR A 119 -16.48 31.50 -0.21
C TYR A 119 -16.47 33.02 -0.01
N LYS A 120 -16.77 33.50 1.20
CA LYS A 120 -16.77 34.90 1.55
C LYS A 120 -15.45 35.64 1.24
N THR A 121 -14.31 34.99 1.52
CA THR A 121 -12.97 35.61 1.41
C THR A 121 -12.10 35.01 0.34
N LYS A 122 -12.39 33.77 -0.06
CA LYS A 122 -11.54 32.98 -0.93
C LYS A 122 -12.33 32.22 -1.99
N ILE A 123 -11.63 31.88 -3.07
CA ILE A 123 -12.11 31.00 -4.13
C ILE A 123 -11.21 29.75 -4.05
N VAL A 124 -11.80 28.56 -4.03
CA VAL A 124 -11.06 27.31 -4.02
C VAL A 124 -11.44 26.53 -5.26
N ILE A 125 -10.47 26.26 -6.09
CA ILE A 125 -10.62 25.55 -7.35
C ILE A 125 -9.93 24.20 -7.20
N HIS A 126 -10.68 23.13 -7.50
CA HIS A 126 -10.21 21.77 -7.44
C HIS A 126 -10.11 21.22 -8.85
N ARG A 127 -8.94 20.74 -9.22
CA ARG A 127 -8.71 19.93 -10.40
C ARG A 127 -8.46 18.48 -9.97
N TYR A 128 -9.29 17.58 -10.47
CA TYR A 128 -9.16 16.14 -10.22
C TYR A 128 -8.42 15.50 -11.39
N PHE A 129 -7.63 14.48 -11.12
CA PHE A 129 -6.94 13.72 -12.15
C PHE A 129 -7.84 12.62 -12.73
N LYS A 130 -7.56 12.21 -13.97
CA LYS A 130 -8.34 11.19 -14.70
C LYS A 130 -7.78 9.82 -14.40
N GLY A 131 -8.35 9.11 -13.41
CA GLY A 131 -8.03 7.71 -13.16
C GLY A 131 -6.52 7.46 -12.98
N TRP A 132 -5.91 6.70 -13.92
CA TRP A 132 -4.49 6.33 -13.92
C TRP A 132 -3.55 7.40 -14.51
N GLU A 133 -4.02 8.62 -14.65
CA GLU A 133 -3.18 9.75 -15.09
C GLU A 133 -1.99 9.91 -14.13
N PHE A 134 -0.83 10.22 -14.67
CA PHE A 134 0.44 10.35 -13.92
C PHE A 134 0.87 9.09 -13.15
N PHE A 135 0.40 7.92 -13.56
CA PHE A 135 0.81 6.66 -12.91
C PHE A 135 2.32 6.45 -13.00
N LEU A 136 2.93 6.63 -14.18
CA LEU A 136 4.37 6.44 -14.35
C LEU A 136 5.18 7.59 -13.75
N PHE A 137 4.79 8.82 -14.03
CA PHE A 137 5.52 10.01 -13.62
C PHE A 137 4.56 11.04 -13.02
N ASP A 138 4.99 11.69 -11.95
CA ASP A 138 4.27 12.80 -11.34
C ASP A 138 4.13 13.95 -12.36
N PHE A 139 3.06 14.73 -12.25
CA PHE A 139 2.83 15.91 -13.10
C PHE A 139 3.93 16.98 -12.98
N GLN A 140 4.76 16.95 -11.93
CA GLN A 140 5.95 17.80 -11.80
C GLN A 140 7.17 17.25 -12.52
N SER A 141 7.14 15.97 -12.92
CA SER A 141 8.26 15.35 -13.63
C SER A 141 8.40 15.92 -15.03
N PRO A 142 9.61 16.16 -15.52
CA PRO A 142 9.84 16.50 -16.91
C PRO A 142 9.32 15.46 -17.91
N LEU A 143 9.08 14.23 -17.44
CA LEU A 143 8.56 13.12 -18.25
C LEU A 143 7.03 12.98 -18.20
N ALA A 144 6.32 13.83 -17.44
CA ALA A 144 4.89 13.72 -17.20
C ALA A 144 4.03 13.68 -18.47
N ASN A 145 4.42 14.46 -19.48
CA ASN A 145 3.67 14.60 -20.74
C ASN A 145 4.17 13.70 -21.86
N PHE A 146 5.19 12.87 -21.63
CA PHE A 146 5.75 11.98 -22.64
C PHE A 146 4.82 10.77 -22.86
N LYS A 147 4.63 10.44 -24.15
CA LYS A 147 4.00 9.16 -24.54
C LYS A 147 4.96 8.01 -24.27
N LEU A 148 4.44 6.80 -24.11
CA LEU A 148 5.27 5.61 -23.89
C LEU A 148 6.38 5.44 -24.94
N SER A 149 6.10 5.72 -26.22
CA SER A 149 7.10 5.69 -27.29
C SER A 149 8.20 6.73 -27.10
N GLU A 150 7.88 7.92 -26.63
CA GLU A 150 8.83 9.00 -26.36
C GLU A 150 9.70 8.69 -25.15
N ILE A 151 9.12 8.04 -24.11
CA ILE A 151 9.88 7.56 -22.94
C ILE A 151 10.92 6.52 -23.37
N VAL A 152 10.54 5.56 -24.21
CA VAL A 152 11.46 4.56 -24.75
C VAL A 152 12.57 5.23 -25.57
N GLY A 153 12.22 6.19 -26.44
CA GLY A 153 13.18 6.99 -27.21
C GLY A 153 14.14 7.78 -26.32
N PHE A 154 13.61 8.43 -25.28
CA PHE A 154 14.42 9.15 -24.29
C PHE A 154 15.40 8.23 -23.55
N ILE A 155 14.95 7.05 -23.11
CA ILE A 155 15.80 6.09 -22.39
C ILE A 155 16.92 5.56 -23.27
N THR A 156 16.65 5.30 -24.56
CA THR A 156 17.60 4.62 -25.46
C THR A 156 18.53 5.56 -26.20
N SER A 157 18.12 6.76 -26.60
CA SER A 157 18.86 7.62 -27.50
C SER A 157 18.72 9.12 -27.22
N GLY A 158 17.99 9.51 -26.17
CA GLY A 158 17.78 10.93 -25.85
C GLY A 158 18.99 11.59 -25.18
N ASP A 159 19.07 12.91 -25.29
CA ASP A 159 20.04 13.71 -24.54
C ASP A 159 19.78 13.57 -23.04
N ARG A 160 20.83 13.61 -22.24
CA ARG A 160 20.71 13.49 -20.78
C ARG A 160 20.05 14.73 -20.17
N LEU A 161 18.93 14.53 -19.47
CA LEU A 161 18.30 15.59 -18.68
C LEU A 161 19.11 15.93 -17.43
N ASP A 162 19.71 14.93 -16.80
CA ASP A 162 20.64 15.12 -15.69
C ASP A 162 22.03 14.60 -16.11
N PRO A 163 23.07 15.49 -16.13
CA PRO A 163 24.42 15.06 -16.45
C PRO A 163 24.99 13.97 -15.51
N LYS A 164 24.46 13.86 -14.28
CA LYS A 164 25.00 12.97 -13.24
C LYS A 164 24.50 11.54 -13.36
N MET A 165 23.40 11.29 -14.08
CA MET A 165 22.81 9.97 -14.20
C MET A 165 22.38 9.64 -15.62
N SER A 166 22.22 8.34 -15.91
CA SER A 166 21.67 7.90 -17.20
C SER A 166 20.17 8.19 -17.29
N ASN A 167 19.64 8.32 -18.52
CA ASN A 167 18.21 8.55 -18.73
C ASN A 167 17.32 7.45 -18.12
N LEU A 168 17.79 6.20 -18.13
CA LEU A 168 17.11 5.09 -17.47
C LEU A 168 17.06 5.28 -15.94
N ALA A 169 18.18 5.66 -15.33
CA ALA A 169 18.26 5.92 -13.90
C ALA A 169 17.40 7.14 -13.52
N PHE A 170 17.38 8.18 -14.36
CA PHE A 170 16.51 9.34 -14.17
C PHE A 170 15.03 8.95 -14.22
N ALA A 171 14.61 8.23 -15.27
CA ALA A 171 13.22 7.79 -15.39
C ALA A 171 12.81 6.86 -14.23
N PHE A 172 13.70 5.96 -13.79
CA PHE A 172 13.45 5.11 -12.63
C PHE A 172 13.33 5.93 -11.34
N ASN A 173 14.15 6.95 -11.16
CA ASN A 173 14.08 7.83 -9.98
C ASN A 173 12.79 8.62 -9.96
N GLU A 174 12.36 9.18 -11.09
CA GLU A 174 11.07 9.89 -11.21
C GLU A 174 9.88 8.96 -10.93
N PHE A 175 9.91 7.73 -11.44
CA PHE A 175 8.92 6.70 -11.12
C PHE A 175 8.91 6.38 -9.62
N TRP A 176 10.08 6.13 -9.04
CA TRP A 176 10.22 5.73 -7.64
C TRP A 176 9.77 6.82 -6.67
N LEU A 177 10.08 8.07 -6.98
CA LEU A 177 9.75 9.24 -6.16
C LEU A 177 8.39 9.86 -6.51
N ASN A 178 7.57 9.20 -7.34
CA ASN A 178 6.25 9.68 -7.69
C ASN A 178 5.41 9.94 -6.43
N LYS A 179 5.04 11.20 -6.21
CA LYS A 179 4.34 11.65 -5.00
C LYS A 179 2.85 11.33 -5.01
N LEU A 180 2.28 11.07 -6.19
CA LEU A 180 0.87 10.73 -6.36
C LEU A 180 0.63 9.26 -6.06
N TRP A 181 1.43 8.38 -6.65
CA TRP A 181 1.26 6.94 -6.56
C TRP A 181 2.13 6.28 -5.50
N LEU A 182 3.11 7.02 -4.93
CA LEU A 182 3.99 6.58 -3.85
C LEU A 182 4.63 5.21 -4.12
N HIS A 183 5.09 4.98 -5.38
CA HIS A 183 5.61 3.67 -5.79
C HIS A 183 6.70 3.16 -4.85
N GLY A 184 7.67 4.01 -4.48
CA GLY A 184 8.73 3.64 -3.55
C GLY A 184 8.20 3.14 -2.21
N ASP A 185 7.25 3.87 -1.60
CA ASP A 185 6.64 3.49 -0.32
C ASP A 185 5.86 2.17 -0.44
N VAL A 186 5.14 1.97 -1.56
CA VAL A 186 4.37 0.75 -1.83
C VAL A 186 5.29 -0.46 -2.01
N PHE A 187 6.38 -0.33 -2.78
CA PHE A 187 7.35 -1.43 -2.96
C PHE A 187 8.11 -1.75 -1.68
N VAL A 188 8.50 -0.75 -0.90
CA VAL A 188 9.11 -0.97 0.43
C VAL A 188 8.13 -1.69 1.36
N ALA A 189 6.86 -1.31 1.34
CA ALA A 189 5.83 -1.97 2.13
C ALA A 189 5.57 -3.42 1.69
N LEU A 190 5.60 -3.72 0.38
CA LEU A 190 5.56 -5.09 -0.14
C LEU A 190 6.73 -5.92 0.39
N PHE A 191 7.95 -5.38 0.30
CA PHE A 191 9.14 -6.05 0.81
C PHE A 191 9.04 -6.31 2.32
N GLN A 192 8.56 -5.34 3.10
CA GLN A 192 8.32 -5.52 4.53
C GLN A 192 7.35 -6.67 4.82
N THR A 193 6.28 -6.81 4.01
CA THR A 193 5.31 -7.91 4.18
C THR A 193 5.93 -9.27 3.89
N ILE A 194 6.70 -9.38 2.81
CA ILE A 194 7.46 -10.61 2.49
C ILE A 194 8.44 -10.92 3.61
N PHE A 195 9.16 -9.92 4.08
CA PHE A 195 10.13 -10.06 5.17
C PHE A 195 9.46 -10.58 6.45
N MET A 196 8.31 -10.03 6.85
CA MET A 196 7.55 -10.52 8.00
C MET A 196 7.14 -11.99 7.84
N ALA A 197 6.61 -12.35 6.67
CA ALA A 197 6.18 -13.72 6.40
C ALA A 197 7.37 -14.72 6.43
N VAL A 198 8.45 -14.38 5.73
CA VAL A 198 9.65 -15.25 5.65
C VAL A 198 10.30 -15.38 7.02
N MET A 199 10.60 -14.26 7.67
CA MET A 199 11.32 -14.28 8.96
C MET A 199 10.46 -14.87 10.08
N GLY A 200 9.17 -14.56 10.11
CA GLY A 200 8.23 -15.15 11.07
C GLY A 200 8.16 -16.68 10.93
N THR A 201 8.04 -17.18 9.69
CA THR A 201 8.01 -18.62 9.42
C THR A 201 9.34 -19.30 9.75
N LEU A 202 10.48 -18.65 9.44
CA LEU A 202 11.79 -19.19 9.78
C LEU A 202 12.00 -19.27 11.30
N ILE A 203 11.59 -18.27 12.05
CA ILE A 203 11.61 -18.28 13.53
C ILE A 203 10.76 -19.43 14.05
N ALA A 204 9.54 -19.56 13.54
CA ALA A 204 8.63 -20.63 13.94
C ALA A 204 9.21 -22.03 13.65
N ALA A 205 9.80 -22.23 12.47
CA ALA A 205 10.45 -23.49 12.11
C ALA A 205 11.69 -23.77 12.96
N PHE A 206 12.51 -22.73 13.21
CA PHE A 206 13.73 -22.83 14.02
C PHE A 206 13.45 -23.26 15.47
N PHE A 207 12.43 -22.67 16.10
CA PHE A 207 12.03 -23.07 17.45
C PHE A 207 11.10 -24.28 17.46
N GLY A 208 10.22 -24.41 16.49
CA GLY A 208 9.23 -25.50 16.41
C GLY A 208 9.89 -26.87 16.26
N LEU A 209 10.97 -26.98 15.48
CA LEU A 209 11.64 -28.28 15.27
C LEU A 209 12.27 -28.84 16.55
N PRO A 210 13.17 -28.14 17.26
CA PRO A 210 13.76 -28.69 18.50
C PRO A 210 12.73 -28.91 19.61
N LEU A 211 11.76 -28.00 19.76
CA LEU A 211 10.67 -28.18 20.70
C LEU A 211 9.77 -29.38 20.34
N GLY A 212 9.55 -29.62 19.04
CA GLY A 212 8.84 -30.78 18.52
C GLY A 212 9.54 -32.09 18.87
N PHE A 213 10.87 -32.17 18.73
CA PHE A 213 11.66 -33.31 19.20
C PHE A 213 11.51 -33.57 20.70
N LEU A 214 11.54 -32.50 21.51
CA LEU A 214 11.36 -32.60 22.95
C LEU A 214 9.94 -33.01 23.37
N ALA A 215 8.93 -32.67 22.55
CA ALA A 215 7.52 -33.00 22.81
C ALA A 215 7.13 -34.42 22.36
N ALA A 216 7.92 -35.06 21.47
CA ALA A 216 7.63 -36.38 20.93
C ALA A 216 7.87 -37.52 21.97
N HIS A 217 6.90 -38.45 22.06
CA HIS A 217 6.96 -39.50 23.10
C HIS A 217 8.01 -40.57 22.82
N ASN A 218 8.36 -40.80 21.56
CA ASN A 218 9.38 -41.78 21.14
C ASN A 218 10.82 -41.26 21.32
N VAL A 219 11.02 -39.97 21.51
CA VAL A 219 12.32 -39.30 21.69
C VAL A 219 12.56 -38.96 23.16
N THR A 220 11.60 -38.30 23.80
CA THR A 220 11.75 -37.79 25.17
C THR A 220 11.06 -38.71 26.19
N PRO A 221 11.82 -39.33 27.11
CA PRO A 221 11.23 -40.25 28.10
C PRO A 221 10.44 -39.57 29.20
N MET A 222 10.73 -38.27 29.48
CA MET A 222 10.12 -37.49 30.58
C MET A 222 8.70 -37.04 30.25
N SER A 223 7.68 -37.67 30.85
CA SER A 223 6.26 -37.34 30.60
C SER A 223 5.90 -35.89 30.96
N GLY A 224 6.48 -35.34 32.03
CA GLY A 224 6.25 -33.95 32.46
C GLY A 224 6.71 -32.93 31.43
N VAL A 225 7.89 -33.11 30.84
CA VAL A 225 8.42 -32.20 29.78
C VAL A 225 7.52 -32.25 28.55
N ARG A 226 7.10 -33.42 28.11
CA ARG A 226 6.20 -33.57 26.98
C ARG A 226 4.84 -32.91 27.25
N PHE A 227 4.30 -33.12 28.45
CA PHE A 227 3.03 -32.50 28.81
C PHE A 227 3.09 -30.96 28.77
N ILE A 228 4.13 -30.36 29.38
CA ILE A 228 4.33 -28.90 29.39
C ILE A 228 4.48 -28.37 27.97
N LEU A 229 5.31 -28.98 27.12
CA LEU A 229 5.52 -28.53 25.75
C LEU A 229 4.26 -28.64 24.89
N ARG A 230 3.48 -29.71 25.03
CA ARG A 230 2.20 -29.85 24.32
C ARG A 230 1.19 -28.80 24.77
N ARG A 231 1.12 -28.51 26.07
CA ARG A 231 0.27 -27.39 26.57
C ARG A 231 0.77 -26.03 26.08
N LEU A 232 2.09 -25.84 26.02
CA LEU A 232 2.67 -24.63 25.43
C LEU A 232 2.26 -24.47 23.97
N PHE A 233 2.39 -25.51 23.15
CA PHE A 233 1.94 -25.47 21.76
C PHE A 233 0.45 -25.14 21.63
N ASP A 234 -0.39 -25.79 22.48
CA ASP A 234 -1.82 -25.53 22.48
C ASP A 234 -2.13 -24.08 22.88
N ALA A 235 -1.39 -23.49 23.82
CA ALA A 235 -1.54 -22.09 24.22
C ALA A 235 -1.09 -21.11 23.14
N LEU A 236 0.10 -21.33 22.51
CA LEU A 236 0.64 -20.43 21.50
C LEU A 236 -0.26 -20.36 20.25
N ARG A 237 -0.76 -21.51 19.77
CA ARG A 237 -1.66 -21.56 18.59
C ARG A 237 -3.13 -21.28 18.93
N GLY A 238 -3.51 -21.37 20.21
CA GLY A 238 -4.87 -21.11 20.66
C GLY A 238 -5.23 -19.63 20.66
N ILE A 239 -4.21 -18.76 20.65
CA ILE A 239 -4.37 -17.31 20.51
C ILE A 239 -4.15 -16.95 19.04
N ASP A 240 -5.12 -16.26 18.44
CA ASP A 240 -5.02 -15.83 17.04
C ASP A 240 -3.82 -14.89 16.83
N MET A 241 -3.20 -15.00 15.66
CA MET A 241 -2.05 -14.19 15.25
C MET A 241 -2.33 -12.68 15.32
N LEU A 242 -3.59 -12.25 15.07
CA LEU A 242 -3.99 -10.85 15.18
C LEU A 242 -3.87 -10.34 16.62
N ILE A 243 -4.26 -11.16 17.60
CA ILE A 243 -4.18 -10.81 19.03
C ILE A 243 -2.71 -10.71 19.45
N TRP A 244 -1.87 -11.68 19.02
CA TRP A 244 -0.42 -11.59 19.25
C TRP A 244 0.18 -10.33 18.63
N SER A 245 -0.24 -9.97 17.42
CA SER A 245 0.26 -8.75 16.77
C SER A 245 -0.07 -7.49 17.57
N LEU A 246 -1.29 -7.38 18.10
CA LEU A 246 -1.69 -6.23 18.93
C LEU A 246 -0.88 -6.15 20.23
N ILE A 247 -0.60 -7.30 20.87
CA ILE A 247 0.25 -7.37 22.07
C ILE A 247 1.65 -6.87 21.73
N PHE A 248 2.26 -7.36 20.63
CA PHE A 248 3.61 -6.96 20.24
C PHE A 248 3.70 -5.52 19.75
N ILE A 249 2.69 -5.02 19.03
CA ILE A 249 2.60 -3.61 18.65
C ILE A 249 2.56 -2.73 19.90
N ARG A 250 1.85 -3.16 20.95
CA ARG A 250 1.79 -2.42 22.20
C ARG A 250 3.12 -2.45 22.96
N ALA A 251 3.85 -3.57 22.90
CA ALA A 251 5.12 -3.75 23.62
C ALA A 251 6.31 -3.12 22.90
N PHE A 252 6.40 -3.27 21.58
CA PHE A 252 7.58 -2.90 20.77
C PHE A 252 7.32 -1.74 19.80
N GLY A 253 6.07 -1.30 19.67
CA GLY A 253 5.67 -0.28 18.73
C GLY A 253 5.20 -0.84 17.39
N MET A 254 4.67 0.08 16.54
CA MET A 254 4.22 -0.25 15.19
C MET A 254 5.43 -0.54 14.30
N GLY A 255 5.35 -1.60 13.49
CA GLY A 255 6.40 -1.93 12.53
C GLY A 255 6.55 -3.43 12.25
N PRO A 256 7.34 -3.81 11.23
CA PRO A 256 7.48 -5.19 10.77
C PRO A 256 8.00 -6.16 11.84
N PHE A 257 8.73 -5.67 12.83
CA PHE A 257 9.23 -6.49 13.93
C PHE A 257 8.09 -7.10 14.76
N SER A 258 7.07 -6.31 15.10
CA SER A 258 5.90 -6.78 15.84
C SER A 258 5.11 -7.83 15.06
N GLY A 259 4.98 -7.65 13.74
CA GLY A 259 4.30 -8.61 12.86
C GLY A 259 5.04 -9.94 12.73
N LEU A 260 6.36 -9.90 12.51
CA LEU A 260 7.15 -11.13 12.42
C LEU A 260 7.14 -11.94 13.73
N LEU A 261 7.15 -11.26 14.90
CA LEU A 261 7.04 -11.94 16.19
C LEU A 261 5.65 -12.60 16.36
N ALA A 262 4.58 -11.93 15.94
CA ALA A 262 3.24 -12.50 16.01
C ALA A 262 3.13 -13.80 15.20
N ILE A 263 3.62 -13.80 13.96
CA ILE A 263 3.71 -14.98 13.10
C ILE A 263 4.59 -16.06 13.77
N GLY A 264 5.80 -15.67 14.17
CA GLY A 264 6.80 -16.58 14.75
C GLY A 264 6.29 -17.31 15.98
N VAL A 265 5.61 -16.59 16.89
CA VAL A 265 5.08 -17.17 18.15
C VAL A 265 3.90 -18.11 17.87
N THR A 266 2.92 -17.66 17.08
CA THR A 266 1.74 -18.47 16.74
C THR A 266 2.15 -19.76 16.05
N ASP A 267 3.01 -19.65 15.05
CA ASP A 267 3.40 -20.80 14.24
C ASP A 267 4.45 -21.70 14.91
N THR A 268 5.20 -21.21 15.88
CA THR A 268 6.00 -22.08 16.74
C THR A 268 5.12 -23.11 17.46
N GLY A 269 3.94 -22.70 17.93
CA GLY A 269 2.97 -23.62 18.52
C GLY A 269 2.45 -24.64 17.51
N THR A 270 2.10 -24.17 16.31
CA THR A 270 1.51 -25.00 15.25
C THR A 270 2.55 -25.97 14.65
N LEU A 271 3.71 -25.45 14.21
CA LEU A 271 4.79 -26.27 13.64
C LEU A 271 5.39 -27.21 14.67
N GLY A 272 5.58 -26.75 15.92
CA GLY A 272 6.09 -27.60 17.00
C GLY A 272 5.20 -28.82 17.25
N LYS A 273 3.88 -28.63 17.23
CA LYS A 273 2.93 -29.73 17.35
C LYS A 273 2.97 -30.66 16.13
N LEU A 274 2.90 -30.10 14.91
CA LEU A 274 2.97 -30.90 13.67
C LEU A 274 4.26 -31.71 13.59
N PHE A 275 5.39 -31.13 13.95
CA PHE A 275 6.67 -31.84 13.95
C PHE A 275 6.72 -32.91 15.02
N SER A 276 6.17 -32.69 16.22
CA SER A 276 6.11 -33.73 17.25
C SER A 276 5.27 -34.92 16.79
N GLU A 277 4.15 -34.71 16.14
CA GLU A 277 3.30 -35.74 15.56
C GLU A 277 3.97 -36.47 14.41
N ALA A 278 4.71 -35.77 13.52
CA ALA A 278 5.49 -36.38 12.46
C ALA A 278 6.58 -37.26 13.01
N ILE A 279 7.30 -36.83 14.06
CA ILE A 279 8.34 -37.61 14.73
C ILE A 279 7.74 -38.87 15.40
N GLU A 280 6.54 -38.81 15.94
CA GLU A 280 5.85 -39.94 16.57
C GLU A 280 5.41 -40.98 15.54
N ASN A 281 5.14 -40.59 14.30
CA ASN A 281 4.63 -41.44 13.23
C ASN A 281 5.70 -41.99 12.27
N ILE A 282 6.99 -41.89 12.60
CA ILE A 282 8.07 -42.44 11.77
C ILE A 282 8.05 -43.97 11.68
N ASP A 283 8.67 -44.52 10.64
CA ASP A 283 8.86 -45.99 10.56
C ASP A 283 9.88 -46.47 11.60
N LYS A 284 9.40 -47.32 12.51
CA LYS A 284 10.22 -47.90 13.59
C LYS A 284 11.33 -48.82 13.08
N LYS A 285 11.13 -49.46 11.90
CA LYS A 285 12.13 -50.38 11.31
C LYS A 285 13.43 -49.66 10.96
N GLU A 286 13.35 -48.47 10.39
CA GLU A 286 14.55 -47.69 10.08
C GLU A 286 15.29 -47.26 11.34
N MET A 287 14.57 -46.88 12.38
CA MET A 287 15.15 -46.52 13.67
C MET A 287 15.81 -47.74 14.35
N GLU A 288 15.17 -48.94 14.28
CA GLU A 288 15.72 -50.19 14.81
C GLU A 288 16.98 -50.63 14.04
N GLY A 289 17.00 -50.43 12.71
CA GLY A 289 18.18 -50.68 11.88
C GLY A 289 19.38 -49.82 12.32
N VAL A 290 19.19 -48.53 12.58
CA VAL A 290 20.25 -47.65 13.11
C VAL A 290 20.64 -48.07 14.53
N LYS A 291 19.69 -48.47 15.37
CA LYS A 291 19.96 -48.93 16.74
C LYS A 291 20.79 -50.23 16.76
N SER A 292 20.57 -51.17 15.83
CA SER A 292 21.30 -52.44 15.74
C SER A 292 22.82 -52.28 15.42
N THR A 293 23.23 -51.13 14.88
CA THR A 293 24.64 -50.78 14.67
C THR A 293 25.35 -50.29 15.95
N GLY A 294 24.68 -50.28 17.09
CA GLY A 294 25.24 -49.78 18.35
C GLY A 294 25.14 -48.24 18.52
N ALA A 295 24.36 -47.55 17.67
CA ALA A 295 24.20 -46.11 17.71
C ALA A 295 23.59 -45.61 19.02
N ASN A 296 24.15 -44.56 19.62
CA ASN A 296 23.59 -43.89 20.78
C ASN A 296 22.30 -43.13 20.43
N LYS A 297 21.55 -42.66 21.43
CA LYS A 297 20.26 -41.97 21.22
C LYS A 297 20.37 -40.73 20.30
N LEU A 298 21.45 -39.94 20.39
CA LEU A 298 21.68 -38.78 19.54
C LEU A 298 21.89 -39.20 18.09
N GLN A 299 22.66 -40.26 17.86
CA GLN A 299 22.92 -40.85 16.54
C GLN A 299 21.63 -41.46 15.95
N GLN A 300 20.83 -42.15 16.76
CA GLN A 300 19.51 -42.66 16.34
C GLN A 300 18.59 -41.52 15.89
N ASN A 301 18.53 -40.41 16.62
CA ASN A 301 17.75 -39.24 16.24
C ASN A 301 18.27 -38.61 14.93
N ARG A 302 19.60 -38.47 14.79
CA ARG A 302 20.22 -37.83 13.62
C ARG A 302 20.13 -38.68 12.36
N PHE A 303 20.31 -40.00 12.44
CA PHE A 303 20.40 -40.88 11.28
C PHE A 303 19.14 -41.71 11.05
N GLY A 304 18.34 -41.98 12.09
CA GLY A 304 17.09 -42.75 11.98
C GLY A 304 15.84 -41.87 11.88
N ILE A 305 15.77 -40.79 12.66
CA ILE A 305 14.56 -39.96 12.72
C ILE A 305 14.62 -38.76 11.75
N PHE A 306 15.68 -37.94 11.84
CA PHE A 306 15.80 -36.70 11.12
C PHE A 306 15.64 -36.82 9.59
N PRO A 307 16.24 -37.83 8.91
CA PRO A 307 16.05 -37.98 7.46
C PRO A 307 14.61 -38.27 7.06
N GLN A 308 13.85 -39.00 7.88
CA GLN A 308 12.44 -39.31 7.60
C GLN A 308 11.53 -38.10 7.75
N ILE A 309 11.81 -37.22 8.72
CA ILE A 309 10.98 -36.03 8.98
C ILE A 309 11.38 -34.82 8.13
N LEU A 310 12.57 -34.78 7.56
CA LEU A 310 13.08 -33.66 6.80
C LEU A 310 12.16 -33.23 5.63
N PRO A 311 11.63 -34.17 4.81
CA PRO A 311 10.66 -33.80 3.75
C PRO A 311 9.39 -33.20 4.33
N VAL A 312 8.87 -33.74 5.43
CA VAL A 312 7.66 -33.21 6.10
C VAL A 312 7.94 -31.84 6.67
N PHE A 313 9.10 -31.65 7.33
CA PHE A 313 9.53 -30.37 7.87
C PHE A 313 9.59 -29.29 6.80
N ILE A 314 10.27 -29.56 5.68
CA ILE A 314 10.38 -28.62 4.56
C ILE A 314 9.00 -28.33 3.96
N SER A 315 8.20 -29.37 3.72
CA SER A 315 6.86 -29.23 3.13
C SER A 315 5.95 -28.34 3.98
N GLN A 316 5.91 -28.60 5.29
CA GLN A 316 5.07 -27.83 6.21
C GLN A 316 5.58 -26.40 6.37
N THR A 317 6.89 -26.18 6.49
CA THR A 317 7.48 -24.84 6.57
C THR A 317 7.14 -24.00 5.33
N LEU A 318 7.26 -24.58 4.13
CA LEU A 318 6.89 -23.88 2.88
C LEU A 318 5.38 -23.62 2.76
N TYR A 319 4.55 -24.54 3.24
CA TYR A 319 3.11 -24.34 3.30
C TYR A 319 2.74 -23.18 4.23
N TYR A 320 3.36 -23.13 5.41
CA TYR A 320 3.15 -22.01 6.35
C TYR A 320 3.72 -20.70 5.83
N LEU A 321 4.82 -20.70 5.11
CA LEU A 321 5.34 -19.49 4.43
C LEU A 321 4.29 -18.91 3.46
N GLU A 322 3.68 -19.77 2.65
CA GLU A 322 2.60 -19.36 1.73
C GLU A 322 1.41 -18.76 2.49
N SER A 323 0.94 -19.45 3.53
CA SER A 323 -0.16 -18.98 4.38
C SER A 323 0.19 -17.66 5.09
N ASN A 324 1.39 -17.55 5.61
CA ASN A 324 1.88 -16.37 6.35
C ASN A 324 2.06 -15.15 5.46
N THR A 325 2.29 -15.31 4.17
CA THR A 325 2.31 -14.19 3.24
C THR A 325 0.95 -13.48 3.19
N ARG A 326 -0.14 -14.24 3.20
CA ARG A 326 -1.51 -13.69 3.28
C ARG A 326 -1.82 -13.14 4.67
N GLY A 327 -1.42 -13.87 5.71
CA GLY A 327 -1.58 -13.43 7.10
C GLY A 327 -0.83 -12.14 7.43
N ALA A 328 0.38 -11.97 6.91
CA ALA A 328 1.20 -10.78 7.11
C ALA A 328 0.53 -9.49 6.55
N ILE A 329 -0.27 -9.60 5.48
CA ILE A 329 -1.05 -8.46 4.95
C ILE A 329 -2.09 -8.02 5.99
N VAL A 330 -2.80 -8.98 6.59
CA VAL A 330 -3.85 -8.70 7.58
C VAL A 330 -3.24 -8.14 8.88
N VAL A 331 -2.16 -8.75 9.35
CA VAL A 331 -1.39 -8.26 10.52
C VAL A 331 -0.82 -6.87 10.24
N GLY A 332 -0.35 -6.63 9.02
CA GLY A 332 0.12 -5.32 8.58
C GLY A 332 -0.96 -4.24 8.67
N ALA A 333 -2.19 -4.54 8.24
CA ALA A 333 -3.33 -3.63 8.34
C ALA A 333 -3.67 -3.27 9.79
N MET A 334 -3.38 -4.15 10.76
CA MET A 334 -3.57 -3.87 12.18
C MET A 334 -2.48 -2.97 12.79
N GLY A 335 -1.46 -2.55 12.00
CA GLY A 335 -0.41 -1.63 12.44
C GLY A 335 1.00 -2.22 12.49
N ALA A 336 1.17 -3.48 12.09
CA ALA A 336 2.50 -4.08 11.97
C ALA A 336 3.27 -3.62 10.71
N GLY A 337 2.76 -2.62 9.98
CA GLY A 337 3.44 -2.10 8.79
C GLY A 337 3.21 -2.94 7.53
N GLY A 338 4.07 -2.76 6.54
CA GLY A 338 3.93 -3.47 5.27
C GLY A 338 2.76 -3.02 4.41
N ILE A 339 2.49 -3.80 3.34
CA ILE A 339 1.50 -3.42 2.32
C ILE A 339 0.06 -3.35 2.87
N GLY A 340 -0.25 -4.14 3.92
CA GLY A 340 -1.56 -4.11 4.56
C GLY A 340 -1.89 -2.75 5.17
N LEU A 341 -0.90 -2.08 5.77
CA LEU A 341 -1.08 -0.74 6.33
C LEU A 341 -1.33 0.30 5.23
N GLN A 342 -0.58 0.23 4.12
CA GLN A 342 -0.77 1.11 2.97
C GLN A 342 -2.17 0.89 2.34
N PHE A 343 -2.55 -0.37 2.17
CA PHE A 343 -3.86 -0.74 1.66
C PHE A 343 -5.00 -0.19 2.52
N LEU A 344 -4.93 -0.38 3.84
CA LEU A 344 -5.93 0.13 4.76
C LEU A 344 -5.96 1.66 4.77
N GLY A 345 -4.79 2.32 4.69
CA GLY A 345 -4.69 3.77 4.58
C GLY A 345 -5.40 4.31 3.34
N ALA A 346 -5.15 3.70 2.17
CA ALA A 346 -5.83 4.07 0.92
C ALA A 346 -7.35 3.82 1.01
N LEU A 347 -7.76 2.67 1.55
CA LEU A 347 -9.18 2.30 1.69
C LEU A 347 -9.94 3.26 2.63
N GLN A 348 -9.33 3.67 3.75
CA GLN A 348 -9.95 4.57 4.73
C GLN A 348 -10.20 5.98 4.18
N THR A 349 -9.48 6.41 3.17
CA THR A 349 -9.75 7.71 2.52
C THR A 349 -11.13 7.75 1.86
N GLY A 350 -11.67 6.59 1.45
CA GLY A 350 -12.92 6.45 0.70
C GLY A 350 -12.92 7.13 -0.67
N LYS A 351 -11.75 7.59 -1.13
CA LYS A 351 -11.58 8.41 -2.33
C LYS A 351 -10.50 7.90 -3.28
N ASP A 352 -9.62 7.04 -2.79
CA ASP A 352 -8.38 6.61 -3.44
C ASP A 352 -8.50 5.20 -4.03
N TRP A 353 -9.54 5.00 -4.84
CA TRP A 353 -9.87 3.68 -5.38
C TRP A 353 -8.85 3.18 -6.40
N GLU A 354 -8.18 4.08 -7.12
CA GLU A 354 -7.11 3.74 -8.05
C GLU A 354 -5.90 3.17 -7.31
N ASN A 355 -5.48 3.78 -6.19
CA ASN A 355 -4.43 3.23 -5.34
C ASN A 355 -4.85 1.93 -4.67
N VAL A 356 -6.10 1.82 -4.22
CA VAL A 356 -6.64 0.55 -3.70
C VAL A 356 -6.53 -0.54 -4.77
N ALA A 357 -6.90 -0.27 -6.03
CA ALA A 357 -6.79 -1.21 -7.13
C ALA A 357 -5.32 -1.56 -7.44
N TYR A 358 -4.44 -0.56 -7.47
CA TYR A 358 -3.01 -0.75 -7.68
C TYR A 358 -2.37 -1.65 -6.61
N ILE A 359 -2.60 -1.32 -5.33
CA ILE A 359 -2.08 -2.10 -4.21
C ILE A 359 -2.68 -3.51 -4.23
N SER A 360 -3.98 -3.67 -4.50
CA SER A 360 -4.63 -4.98 -4.61
C SER A 360 -4.00 -5.85 -5.69
N PHE A 361 -3.72 -5.26 -6.87
CA PHE A 361 -3.03 -5.96 -7.95
C PHE A 361 -1.63 -6.43 -7.54
N LEU A 362 -0.85 -5.56 -6.90
CA LEU A 362 0.49 -5.91 -6.41
C LEU A 362 0.46 -6.99 -5.32
N VAL A 363 -0.51 -6.93 -4.40
CA VAL A 363 -0.74 -7.96 -3.38
C VAL A 363 -1.05 -9.30 -4.03
N LEU A 364 -1.95 -9.33 -5.01
CA LEU A 364 -2.29 -10.55 -5.74
C LEU A 364 -1.06 -11.14 -6.44
N LEU A 365 -0.30 -10.28 -7.14
CA LEU A 365 0.93 -10.69 -7.82
C LEU A 365 1.96 -11.26 -6.82
N MET A 366 2.15 -10.60 -5.69
CA MET A 366 3.05 -11.05 -4.63
C MET A 366 2.66 -12.44 -4.10
N VAL A 367 1.38 -12.64 -3.78
CA VAL A 367 0.88 -13.95 -3.28
C VAL A 367 1.12 -15.04 -4.32
N VAL A 368 0.74 -14.81 -5.58
CA VAL A 368 0.96 -15.78 -6.68
C VAL A 368 2.44 -16.10 -6.86
N LEU A 369 3.32 -15.10 -6.80
CA LEU A 369 4.77 -15.32 -6.91
C LEU A 369 5.30 -16.20 -5.77
N ILE A 370 4.91 -15.93 -4.53
CA ILE A 370 5.33 -16.74 -3.37
C ILE A 370 4.79 -18.17 -3.48
N ASP A 371 3.55 -18.35 -3.91
CA ASP A 371 2.95 -19.67 -4.12
C ASP A 371 3.73 -20.48 -5.17
N VAL A 372 4.06 -19.85 -6.31
CA VAL A 372 4.85 -20.49 -7.37
C VAL A 372 6.27 -20.84 -6.90
N ILE A 373 6.92 -19.94 -6.17
CA ILE A 373 8.27 -20.18 -5.62
C ILE A 373 8.22 -21.32 -4.62
N SER A 374 7.28 -21.31 -3.66
CA SER A 374 7.12 -22.35 -2.65
C SER A 374 6.83 -23.71 -3.28
N ALA A 375 5.96 -23.76 -4.30
CA ALA A 375 5.67 -25.00 -5.03
C ALA A 375 6.88 -25.53 -5.81
N LYS A 376 7.70 -24.66 -6.42
CA LYS A 376 8.96 -25.06 -7.09
C LYS A 376 9.98 -25.58 -6.10
N LEU A 377 10.16 -24.88 -4.97
CA LEU A 377 11.09 -25.30 -3.92
C LEU A 377 10.69 -26.67 -3.34
N ARG A 378 9.40 -26.86 -3.05
CA ARG A 378 8.87 -28.13 -2.55
C ARG A 378 9.17 -29.27 -3.51
N ARG A 379 8.88 -29.11 -4.79
CA ARG A 379 9.19 -30.13 -5.82
C ARG A 379 10.68 -30.43 -5.95
N LYS A 380 11.54 -29.43 -5.81
CA LYS A 380 13.00 -29.61 -5.93
C LYS A 380 13.62 -30.27 -4.70
N LEU A 381 13.08 -30.05 -3.50
CA LEU A 381 13.65 -30.50 -2.23
C LEU A 381 13.08 -31.85 -1.75
N ILE A 382 11.89 -32.22 -2.22
CA ILE A 382 11.21 -33.44 -1.74
C ILE A 382 11.12 -34.51 -2.85
N GLY A 383 11.37 -34.14 -4.11
CA GLY A 383 11.34 -35.02 -5.29
C GLY A 383 10.19 -34.63 -6.17
#